data_d8fbb38973a1665982b2933aec4e92c7
#
_entry.id   d8fbb38973a1665982b2933aec4e92c7
#
_cell.length_a   1.000
_cell.length_b   1.000
_cell.length_c   1.000
_cell.angle_alpha   90.00
_cell.angle_beta   90.00
_cell.angle_gamma   90.00
#
_symmetry.space_group_name_H-M   'P 1'
#
loop_
_entity.id
_entity.type
_entity.pdbx_description
1 polymer ?
#
loop_
_entity_poly.entity_id
_entity_poly.type
_entity_poly.pdbx_seq_one_letter_code
_entity_poly.pdbx_strand_id
1 'polypeptide(L)'
;MMMKLMVLCPSVYEEAISDSRMRLALILVYKLLHENPWLILRDPVIDQAVTERISQWPQTDRELIKRLMCHLRNNANADHWVILSSGEECSSDPVLRAHEMARDEVQWLIDKGWHHEQQELPPQTDHYKSPEVIIFGGLQMNGPTNYRVFPPTKNSNKIWTRDQFASEVWSQIFRWTESLHIYDRNLVTYWNQQGSRYPNNLEWIIRTFKDYQAQGHVMLHLYREKTFPKCKHNEGQASCQCVKVRENIKDIERRCKNWQGQYGLDIQWKYDLPYQFHDRYFWTQQGWWRSHRGIDLSKFNRRTQNWVMENDVELVWQDYRPPLLLPPYGSSLSQTSKIRIPL
;
A
#
# COMPACT_ATOMS: atom_id res chain seq x y z
N MET A 1 -9.38 4.60 8.57
CA MET A 1 -8.78 3.28 8.35
C MET A 1 -8.44 3.16 6.90
N MET A 2 -7.21 2.89 6.57
CA MET A 2 -6.66 3.11 5.22
C MET A 2 -6.77 1.92 4.30
N MET A 3 -6.20 0.83 4.69
CA MET A 3 -6.26 -0.44 3.97
C MET A 3 -7.05 -1.42 4.81
N LYS A 4 -7.74 -2.33 4.18
CA LYS A 4 -8.43 -3.42 4.87
C LYS A 4 -7.95 -4.73 4.33
N LEU A 5 -7.62 -5.64 5.23
CA LEU A 5 -7.36 -7.02 4.92
C LEU A 5 -8.61 -7.83 5.20
N MET A 6 -9.05 -8.62 4.24
CA MET A 6 -10.28 -9.42 4.37
C MET A 6 -10.05 -10.87 3.96
N VAL A 7 -10.80 -11.74 4.57
CA VAL A 7 -10.97 -13.12 4.12
C VAL A 7 -12.38 -13.29 3.56
N LEU A 8 -12.49 -13.91 2.40
CA LEU A 8 -13.76 -14.28 1.79
C LEU A 8 -14.04 -15.76 2.13
N CYS A 9 -14.99 -15.97 3.04
CA CYS A 9 -15.33 -17.32 3.46
C CYS A 9 -16.02 -18.10 2.33
N PRO A 10 -15.67 -19.37 2.07
CA PRO A 10 -16.34 -20.19 1.05
C PRO A 10 -17.84 -20.37 1.25
N SER A 11 -18.34 -20.25 2.49
CA SER A 11 -19.77 -20.33 2.82
C SER A 11 -20.63 -19.29 2.07
N VAL A 12 -20.10 -18.10 1.82
CA VAL A 12 -20.78 -17.03 1.05
C VAL A 12 -21.00 -17.46 -0.40
N TYR A 13 -20.03 -18.13 -0.99
CA TYR A 13 -20.13 -18.63 -2.37
C TYR A 13 -21.06 -19.84 -2.47
N GLU A 14 -21.17 -20.61 -1.41
CA GLU A 14 -22.14 -21.73 -1.30
C GLU A 14 -23.56 -21.20 -1.34
N GLU A 15 -23.89 -20.20 -0.51
CA GLU A 15 -25.20 -19.56 -0.51
C GLU A 15 -25.54 -18.91 -1.87
N ALA A 16 -24.54 -18.33 -2.51
CA ALA A 16 -24.66 -17.72 -3.81
C ALA A 16 -24.99 -18.70 -4.96
N ILE A 17 -24.86 -20.02 -4.75
CA ILE A 17 -25.29 -21.02 -5.76
C ILE A 17 -26.80 -20.89 -6.04
N SER A 18 -27.60 -20.75 -5.00
CA SER A 18 -29.04 -20.66 -5.09
C SER A 18 -29.60 -19.24 -5.02
N ASP A 19 -28.89 -18.29 -4.41
CA ASP A 19 -29.35 -16.91 -4.23
C ASP A 19 -28.66 -15.93 -5.21
N SER A 20 -29.46 -15.40 -6.13
CA SER A 20 -28.99 -14.40 -7.11
C SER A 20 -28.59 -13.07 -6.47
N ARG A 21 -29.22 -12.69 -5.35
CA ARG A 21 -28.88 -11.44 -4.63
C ARG A 21 -27.49 -11.58 -4.01
N MET A 22 -27.17 -12.74 -3.45
CA MET A 22 -25.84 -13.02 -2.90
C MET A 22 -24.76 -13.01 -3.99
N ARG A 23 -25.06 -13.57 -5.20
CA ARG A 23 -24.15 -13.45 -6.34
C ARG A 23 -23.88 -12.00 -6.74
N LEU A 24 -24.95 -11.21 -6.84
CA LEU A 24 -24.81 -9.78 -7.16
C LEU A 24 -24.02 -9.04 -6.08
N ALA A 25 -24.27 -9.33 -4.82
CA ALA A 25 -23.55 -8.75 -3.69
C ALA A 25 -22.04 -9.05 -3.75
N LEU A 26 -21.66 -10.30 -4.02
CA LEU A 26 -20.27 -10.67 -4.21
C LEU A 26 -19.61 -9.99 -5.43
N ILE A 27 -20.30 -9.91 -6.55
CA ILE A 27 -19.82 -9.19 -7.74
C ILE A 27 -19.55 -7.72 -7.40
N LEU A 28 -20.43 -7.08 -6.62
CA LEU A 28 -20.25 -5.69 -6.19
C LEU A 28 -19.08 -5.55 -5.19
N VAL A 29 -18.88 -6.51 -4.29
CA VAL A 29 -17.66 -6.54 -3.42
C VAL A 29 -16.40 -6.57 -4.26
N TYR A 30 -16.32 -7.42 -5.29
CA TYR A 30 -15.16 -7.45 -6.18
C TYR A 30 -14.96 -6.15 -6.96
N LYS A 31 -16.02 -5.46 -7.35
CA LYS A 31 -15.92 -4.12 -7.96
C LYS A 31 -15.37 -3.10 -6.97
N LEU A 32 -15.85 -3.10 -5.72
CA LEU A 32 -15.34 -2.23 -4.68
C LEU A 32 -13.86 -2.47 -4.37
N LEU A 33 -13.39 -3.71 -4.47
CA LEU A 33 -11.96 -4.03 -4.33
C LEU A 33 -11.10 -3.32 -5.38
N HIS A 34 -11.60 -3.14 -6.61
CA HIS A 34 -10.88 -2.39 -7.63
C HIS A 34 -10.76 -0.89 -7.33
N GLU A 35 -11.71 -0.36 -6.60
CA GLU A 35 -11.83 1.07 -6.33
C GLU A 35 -11.16 1.49 -5.01
N ASN A 36 -10.69 0.53 -4.21
CA ASN A 36 -10.15 0.77 -2.87
C ASN A 36 -8.86 -0.01 -2.63
N PRO A 37 -7.99 0.47 -1.74
CA PRO A 37 -6.76 -0.23 -1.35
C PRO A 37 -7.06 -1.40 -0.39
N TRP A 38 -8.05 -2.21 -0.69
CA TRP A 38 -8.39 -3.38 0.09
C TRP A 38 -7.66 -4.61 -0.41
N LEU A 39 -7.25 -5.47 0.50
CA LEU A 39 -6.49 -6.68 0.23
C LEU A 39 -7.33 -7.90 0.57
N ILE A 40 -7.22 -8.94 -0.26
CA ILE A 40 -7.81 -10.24 0.01
C ILE A 40 -6.69 -11.17 0.47
N LEU A 41 -6.87 -11.75 1.64
CA LEU A 41 -6.04 -12.83 2.10
C LEU A 41 -6.41 -14.12 1.36
N ARG A 42 -5.43 -14.72 0.71
CA ARG A 42 -5.62 -15.94 -0.08
C ARG A 42 -4.90 -17.12 0.52
N ASP A 43 -5.58 -18.26 0.48
CA ASP A 43 -5.05 -19.55 0.85
C ASP A 43 -5.45 -20.58 -0.21
N PRO A 44 -4.56 -21.54 -0.57
CA PRO A 44 -4.84 -22.50 -1.62
C PRO A 44 -6.09 -23.36 -1.38
N VAL A 45 -6.36 -23.73 -0.12
CA VAL A 45 -7.53 -24.55 0.27
C VAL A 45 -8.82 -23.74 0.10
N ILE A 46 -8.81 -22.49 0.58
CA ILE A 46 -9.94 -21.56 0.43
C ILE A 46 -10.17 -21.25 -1.05
N ASP A 47 -9.13 -20.97 -1.80
CA ASP A 47 -9.21 -20.64 -3.23
C ASP A 47 -9.79 -21.77 -4.07
N GLN A 48 -9.40 -23.01 -3.78
CA GLN A 48 -9.95 -24.19 -4.42
C GLN A 48 -11.44 -24.30 -4.12
N ALA A 49 -11.82 -24.21 -2.84
CA ALA A 49 -13.21 -24.29 -2.43
C ALA A 49 -14.09 -23.18 -3.05
N VAL A 50 -13.59 -21.94 -3.11
CA VAL A 50 -14.26 -20.84 -3.80
C VAL A 50 -14.43 -21.11 -5.30
N THR A 51 -13.39 -21.63 -5.95
CA THR A 51 -13.42 -21.95 -7.38
C THR A 51 -14.45 -23.03 -7.70
N GLU A 52 -14.52 -24.07 -6.88
CA GLU A 52 -15.50 -25.15 -7.01
C GLU A 52 -16.94 -24.63 -6.88
N ARG A 53 -17.21 -23.76 -5.93
CA ARG A 53 -18.54 -23.16 -5.73
C ARG A 53 -18.93 -22.24 -6.87
N ILE A 54 -18.01 -21.37 -7.32
CA ILE A 54 -18.24 -20.50 -8.49
C ILE A 54 -18.53 -21.32 -9.75
N SER A 55 -17.96 -22.51 -9.88
CA SER A 55 -18.19 -23.38 -11.04
C SER A 55 -19.66 -23.80 -11.18
N GLN A 56 -20.41 -23.81 -10.07
CA GLN A 56 -21.82 -24.17 -10.01
C GLN A 56 -22.77 -22.99 -10.26
N TRP A 57 -22.25 -21.77 -10.38
CA TRP A 57 -23.05 -20.59 -10.66
C TRP A 57 -23.57 -20.58 -12.12
N PRO A 58 -24.65 -19.83 -12.42
CA PRO A 58 -25.07 -19.57 -13.79
C PRO A 58 -23.93 -18.99 -14.63
N GLN A 59 -23.85 -19.37 -15.86
CA GLN A 59 -22.70 -19.07 -16.74
C GLN A 59 -22.36 -17.58 -16.77
N THR A 60 -23.37 -16.71 -16.91
CA THR A 60 -23.19 -15.25 -16.99
C THR A 60 -22.52 -14.69 -15.73
N ASP A 61 -23.01 -15.06 -14.55
CA ASP A 61 -22.49 -14.56 -13.26
C ASP A 61 -21.09 -15.14 -13.01
N ARG A 62 -20.90 -16.41 -13.34
CA ARG A 62 -19.60 -17.09 -13.25
C ARG A 62 -18.52 -16.43 -14.11
N GLU A 63 -18.85 -16.09 -15.36
CA GLU A 63 -17.90 -15.41 -16.23
C GLU A 63 -17.59 -14.00 -15.77
N LEU A 64 -18.58 -13.30 -15.25
CA LEU A 64 -18.40 -11.94 -14.74
C LEU A 64 -17.48 -11.93 -13.52
N ILE A 65 -17.75 -12.77 -12.51
CA ILE A 65 -16.93 -12.80 -11.30
C ILE A 65 -15.49 -13.27 -11.61
N LYS A 66 -15.34 -14.26 -12.50
CA LYS A 66 -13.99 -14.71 -12.93
C LYS A 66 -13.21 -13.59 -13.60
N ARG A 67 -13.84 -12.78 -14.45
CA ARG A 67 -13.19 -11.61 -15.07
C ARG A 67 -12.74 -10.61 -14.02
N LEU A 68 -13.58 -10.30 -13.03
CA LEU A 68 -13.23 -9.40 -11.94
C LEU A 68 -12.07 -9.94 -11.10
N MET A 69 -12.10 -11.22 -10.75
CA MET A 69 -11.01 -11.87 -10.03
C MET A 69 -9.70 -11.85 -10.83
N CYS A 70 -9.75 -12.16 -12.13
CA CYS A 70 -8.57 -12.10 -13.01
C CYS A 70 -8.03 -10.67 -13.11
N HIS A 71 -8.90 -9.68 -13.15
CA HIS A 71 -8.48 -8.27 -13.24
C HIS A 71 -7.79 -7.81 -11.97
N LEU A 72 -8.31 -8.13 -10.80
CA LEU A 72 -7.62 -7.89 -9.52
C LEU A 72 -6.23 -8.55 -9.47
N ARG A 73 -6.12 -9.75 -10.03
CA ARG A 73 -4.89 -10.54 -10.05
C ARG A 73 -3.83 -10.01 -11.01
N ASN A 74 -4.26 -9.39 -12.10
CA ASN A 74 -3.41 -8.95 -13.21
C ASN A 74 -3.29 -7.42 -13.28
N ASN A 75 -3.73 -6.71 -12.25
CA ASN A 75 -3.57 -5.27 -12.22
C ASN A 75 -2.10 -4.91 -12.00
N ALA A 76 -1.42 -4.46 -13.07
CA ALA A 76 -0.02 -4.08 -13.03
C ALA A 76 0.27 -2.84 -12.13
N ASN A 77 -0.76 -2.13 -11.68
CA ASN A 77 -0.62 -0.91 -10.90
C ASN A 77 -0.86 -1.13 -9.41
N ALA A 78 -1.66 -2.13 -9.05
CA ALA A 78 -2.00 -2.43 -7.65
C ALA A 78 -2.25 -3.94 -7.49
N ASP A 79 -1.65 -4.54 -6.49
CA ASP A 79 -1.86 -5.94 -6.12
C ASP A 79 -2.84 -5.99 -4.94
N HIS A 80 -4.01 -6.55 -5.18
CA HIS A 80 -5.05 -6.70 -4.15
C HIS A 80 -5.01 -8.06 -3.44
N TRP A 81 -4.02 -8.89 -3.75
CA TRP A 81 -3.92 -10.23 -3.23
C TRP A 81 -2.73 -10.38 -2.30
N VAL A 82 -2.99 -10.88 -1.09
CA VAL A 82 -1.97 -11.29 -0.14
C VAL A 82 -2.09 -12.80 0.05
N ILE A 83 -1.01 -13.53 -0.21
CA ILE A 83 -0.95 -14.95 0.04
C ILE A 83 -0.18 -15.15 1.35
N LEU A 84 -0.87 -15.56 2.39
CA LEU A 84 -0.19 -16.09 3.56
C LEU A 84 0.20 -17.55 3.28
N SER A 85 1.46 -17.87 3.54
CA SER A 85 1.82 -19.27 3.72
C SER A 85 1.20 -19.71 5.04
N SER A 86 0.05 -20.35 4.97
CA SER A 86 -0.54 -20.97 6.16
C SER A 86 0.47 -21.93 6.77
N GLY A 87 0.74 -21.78 8.05
CA GLY A 87 1.41 -22.81 8.81
C GLY A 87 0.64 -24.14 8.67
N GLU A 88 1.32 -25.25 8.83
CA GLU A 88 0.74 -26.60 8.71
C GLU A 88 -0.40 -26.86 9.72
N GLU A 89 -0.66 -25.94 10.64
CA GLU A 89 -1.59 -26.08 11.76
C GLU A 89 -3.05 -25.68 11.45
N CYS A 90 -3.34 -25.08 10.26
CA CYS A 90 -4.71 -24.69 9.94
C CYS A 90 -5.57 -25.86 9.49
N SER A 91 -6.87 -25.80 9.80
CA SER A 91 -7.87 -26.78 9.41
C SER A 91 -7.86 -27.12 7.92
N SER A 92 -8.11 -28.37 7.57
CA SER A 92 -8.35 -28.80 6.18
C SER A 92 -9.74 -28.42 5.68
N ASP A 93 -10.68 -28.11 6.58
CA ASP A 93 -11.99 -27.58 6.22
C ASP A 93 -11.85 -26.12 5.78
N PRO A 94 -12.25 -25.76 4.55
CA PRO A 94 -12.02 -24.41 4.00
C PRO A 94 -12.82 -23.31 4.70
N VAL A 95 -13.94 -23.64 5.35
CA VAL A 95 -14.75 -22.67 6.11
C VAL A 95 -14.07 -22.41 7.46
N LEU A 96 -13.74 -23.46 8.20
CA LEU A 96 -13.01 -23.34 9.48
C LEU A 96 -11.67 -22.66 9.28
N ARG A 97 -10.96 -23.01 8.21
CA ARG A 97 -9.68 -22.38 7.84
C ARG A 97 -9.83 -20.87 7.59
N ALA A 98 -10.90 -20.42 6.90
CA ALA A 98 -11.17 -19.00 6.72
C ALA A 98 -11.39 -18.28 8.05
N HIS A 99 -12.07 -18.92 8.99
CA HIS A 99 -12.29 -18.38 10.34
C HIS A 99 -11.01 -18.36 11.18
N GLU A 100 -10.18 -19.39 11.10
CA GLU A 100 -8.87 -19.45 11.77
C GLU A 100 -7.94 -18.34 11.26
N MET A 101 -7.84 -18.20 9.94
CA MET A 101 -7.04 -17.14 9.32
C MET A 101 -7.53 -15.73 9.65
N ALA A 102 -8.82 -15.58 9.95
CA ALA A 102 -9.38 -14.28 10.34
C ALA A 102 -9.00 -13.86 11.77
N ARG A 103 -8.52 -14.79 12.62
CA ARG A 103 -8.27 -14.50 14.05
C ARG A 103 -7.15 -13.51 14.30
N ASP A 104 -6.06 -13.59 13.54
CA ASP A 104 -4.81 -12.93 13.94
C ASP A 104 -4.57 -11.59 13.25
N GLU A 105 -4.96 -11.42 11.98
CA GLU A 105 -4.55 -10.25 11.21
C GLU A 105 -5.64 -9.64 10.35
N VAL A 106 -6.76 -10.30 10.19
CA VAL A 106 -7.82 -9.90 9.26
C VAL A 106 -8.76 -8.91 9.91
N GLN A 107 -9.03 -7.82 9.23
CA GLN A 107 -9.96 -6.82 9.70
C GLN A 107 -11.41 -7.17 9.38
N TRP A 108 -11.62 -7.94 8.30
CA TRP A 108 -12.95 -8.37 7.88
C TRP A 108 -12.96 -9.85 7.47
N LEU A 109 -13.81 -10.60 8.13
CA LEU A 109 -14.27 -11.89 7.64
C LEU A 109 -15.63 -11.70 6.94
N ILE A 110 -15.68 -12.01 5.65
CA ILE A 110 -16.90 -11.90 4.85
C ILE A 110 -17.55 -13.28 4.80
N ASP A 111 -18.64 -13.42 5.53
CA ASP A 111 -19.39 -14.65 5.63
C ASP A 111 -20.90 -14.40 5.39
N LYS A 112 -21.68 -15.48 5.18
CA LYS A 112 -23.11 -15.47 4.82
C LYS A 112 -24.04 -14.92 5.88
N GLY A 113 -23.61 -14.75 7.06
CA GLY A 113 -24.38 -14.26 8.18
C GLY A 113 -23.85 -14.91 9.44
N TRP A 114 -23.30 -14.08 10.27
CA TRP A 114 -22.86 -14.54 11.57
C TRP A 114 -24.08 -14.74 12.47
N HIS A 115 -24.36 -15.97 12.83
CA HIS A 115 -25.27 -16.27 13.92
C HIS A 115 -24.49 -16.20 15.22
N HIS A 116 -24.71 -15.18 16.00
CA HIS A 116 -24.08 -14.87 17.28
C HIS A 116 -24.09 -15.99 18.32
N GLU A 117 -24.89 -17.02 18.08
CA GLU A 117 -25.20 -18.02 19.12
C GLU A 117 -24.25 -19.23 19.16
N GLN A 118 -23.30 -19.38 18.24
CA GLN A 118 -22.59 -20.65 18.13
C GLN A 118 -21.06 -20.63 18.17
N GLN A 119 -20.39 -19.47 18.17
CA GLN A 119 -18.92 -19.44 18.22
C GLN A 119 -18.39 -18.23 18.97
N GLU A 120 -17.34 -18.46 19.77
CA GLU A 120 -16.57 -17.37 20.37
C GLU A 120 -15.95 -16.51 19.27
N LEU A 121 -16.23 -15.23 19.29
CA LEU A 121 -15.66 -14.25 18.38
C LEU A 121 -14.13 -14.25 18.50
N PRO A 122 -13.40 -14.31 17.38
CA PRO A 122 -11.96 -14.07 17.45
C PRO A 122 -11.72 -12.65 17.99
N PRO A 123 -10.81 -12.48 18.94
CA PRO A 123 -10.67 -11.24 19.70
C PRO A 123 -10.22 -10.01 18.90
N GLN A 124 -9.92 -10.14 17.61
CA GLN A 124 -9.34 -9.05 16.81
C GLN A 124 -10.09 -8.72 15.51
N THR A 125 -11.08 -9.47 15.14
CA THR A 125 -11.87 -9.12 13.94
C THR A 125 -12.90 -8.07 14.32
N ASP A 126 -12.68 -6.85 13.88
CA ASP A 126 -13.57 -5.73 14.17
C ASP A 126 -15.01 -6.02 13.69
N HIS A 127 -15.20 -6.86 12.68
CA HIS A 127 -16.55 -7.12 12.20
C HIS A 127 -16.64 -8.30 11.23
N TYR A 128 -17.43 -9.27 11.59
CA TYR A 128 -18.08 -10.14 10.61
C TYR A 128 -19.03 -9.29 9.76
N LYS A 129 -18.84 -9.35 8.46
CA LYS A 129 -19.70 -8.61 7.51
C LYS A 129 -20.36 -9.55 6.53
N SER A 130 -21.66 -9.42 6.35
CA SER A 130 -22.27 -9.97 5.15
C SER A 130 -21.88 -9.11 3.93
N PRO A 131 -21.81 -9.68 2.72
CA PRO A 131 -21.54 -8.92 1.51
C PRO A 131 -22.48 -7.73 1.33
N GLU A 132 -23.74 -7.88 1.70
CA GLU A 132 -24.78 -6.82 1.65
C GLU A 132 -24.43 -5.65 2.57
N VAL A 133 -23.98 -5.91 3.81
CA VAL A 133 -23.58 -4.85 4.75
C VAL A 133 -22.36 -4.10 4.23
N ILE A 134 -21.43 -4.77 3.56
CA ILE A 134 -20.26 -4.11 2.97
C ILE A 134 -20.68 -3.19 1.84
N ILE A 135 -21.57 -3.62 0.97
CA ILE A 135 -22.05 -2.82 -0.14
C ILE A 135 -22.76 -1.58 0.37
N PHE A 136 -23.70 -1.72 1.29
CA PHE A 136 -24.41 -0.58 1.86
C PHE A 136 -23.54 0.28 2.74
N GLY A 137 -22.68 -0.29 3.57
CA GLY A 137 -21.70 0.44 4.37
C GLY A 137 -20.60 1.10 3.53
N GLY A 138 -20.13 0.43 2.48
CA GLY A 138 -19.13 0.94 1.56
C GLY A 138 -19.62 2.11 0.71
N LEU A 139 -20.84 2.07 0.24
CA LEU A 139 -21.46 3.18 -0.50
C LEU A 139 -21.61 4.44 0.37
N GLN A 140 -21.77 4.30 1.68
CA GLN A 140 -21.79 5.43 2.61
C GLN A 140 -20.39 5.94 2.96
N MET A 141 -19.35 5.12 2.86
CA MET A 141 -17.96 5.48 3.18
C MET A 141 -17.18 6.04 1.99
N ASN A 142 -17.62 5.76 0.78
CA ASN A 142 -16.91 6.13 -0.45
C ASN A 142 -17.57 7.34 -1.10
N GLY A 143 -17.09 8.52 -0.72
CA GLY A 143 -17.01 9.58 -1.72
C GLY A 143 -16.07 9.14 -2.86
N PRO A 144 -16.08 9.82 -4.01
CA PRO A 144 -15.47 9.30 -5.24
C PRO A 144 -14.00 8.96 -5.11
N THR A 145 -13.66 7.71 -5.37
CA THR A 145 -12.43 7.14 -5.96
C THR A 145 -11.05 7.47 -5.40
N ASN A 146 -10.89 8.29 -4.37
CA ASN A 146 -9.57 8.60 -3.81
C ASN A 146 -9.56 8.37 -2.30
N TYR A 147 -8.90 7.31 -1.87
CA TYR A 147 -8.72 7.07 -0.45
C TYR A 147 -7.73 8.08 0.13
N ARG A 148 -8.20 8.94 1.03
CA ARG A 148 -7.39 10.01 1.64
C ARG A 148 -7.05 9.68 3.07
N VAL A 149 -5.79 9.81 3.42
CA VAL A 149 -5.32 9.76 4.80
C VAL A 149 -4.93 11.14 5.25
N PHE A 150 -5.61 11.60 6.25
CA PHE A 150 -5.22 12.82 6.94
C PHE A 150 -4.79 12.47 8.37
N PRO A 151 -3.70 13.02 8.86
CA PRO A 151 -3.56 13.09 10.31
C PRO A 151 -4.78 13.83 10.87
N PRO A 152 -5.33 13.45 12.02
CA PRO A 152 -6.60 13.99 12.56
C PRO A 152 -6.57 15.47 12.95
N THR A 153 -5.67 16.25 12.40
CA THR A 153 -5.31 17.59 12.86
C THR A 153 -6.22 18.72 12.41
N LYS A 154 -7.08 18.53 11.42
CA LYS A 154 -7.94 19.67 11.00
C LYS A 154 -9.01 20.04 12.02
N ASN A 155 -9.37 19.14 12.95
CA ASN A 155 -10.41 19.40 13.96
C ASN A 155 -10.03 18.95 15.38
N SER A 156 -8.80 18.50 15.61
CA SER A 156 -8.32 18.14 16.93
C SER A 156 -6.98 18.83 17.19
N ASN A 157 -6.79 19.38 18.39
CA ASN A 157 -5.51 19.90 18.86
C ASN A 157 -4.41 18.81 18.98
N LYS A 158 -4.61 17.65 18.38
CA LYS A 158 -3.74 16.49 18.46
C LYS A 158 -2.79 16.49 17.25
N ILE A 159 -1.56 16.90 17.49
CA ILE A 159 -0.46 16.78 16.52
C ILE A 159 0.08 15.35 16.59
N TRP A 160 0.09 14.64 15.48
CA TRP A 160 0.67 13.30 15.43
C TRP A 160 2.20 13.35 15.50
N THR A 161 2.78 12.45 16.27
CA THR A 161 4.20 12.14 16.22
C THR A 161 4.53 11.25 15.02
N ARG A 162 5.83 11.09 14.68
CA ARG A 162 6.27 10.11 13.70
C ARG A 162 5.85 8.69 14.04
N ASP A 163 5.92 8.31 15.31
CA ASP A 163 5.59 6.96 15.76
C ASP A 163 4.10 6.67 15.61
N GLN A 164 3.24 7.65 15.92
CA GLN A 164 1.81 7.54 15.69
C GLN A 164 1.49 7.42 14.18
N PHE A 165 2.15 8.22 13.35
CA PHE A 165 1.96 8.10 11.90
C PHE A 165 2.50 6.78 11.35
N ALA A 166 3.62 6.29 11.88
CA ALA A 166 4.17 5.00 11.51
C ALA A 166 3.21 3.86 11.87
N SER A 167 2.65 3.86 13.08
CA SER A 167 1.72 2.81 13.53
C SER A 167 0.37 2.86 12.83
N GLU A 168 -0.15 4.05 12.51
CA GLU A 168 -1.49 4.21 11.97
C GLU A 168 -1.55 4.23 10.43
N VAL A 169 -0.45 4.65 9.79
CA VAL A 169 -0.40 4.85 8.33
C VAL A 169 0.62 3.95 7.67
N TRP A 170 1.91 4.08 8.03
CA TRP A 170 2.95 3.31 7.37
C TRP A 170 2.83 1.81 7.63
N SER A 171 2.38 1.40 8.81
CA SER A 171 2.11 0.00 9.13
C SER A 171 1.18 -0.64 8.09
N GLN A 172 0.12 0.07 7.72
CA GLN A 172 -0.86 -0.42 6.76
C GLN A 172 -0.33 -0.44 5.32
N ILE A 173 0.54 0.52 4.97
CA ILE A 173 1.13 0.60 3.62
C ILE A 173 2.30 -0.36 3.46
N PHE A 174 3.14 -0.50 4.49
CA PHE A 174 4.40 -1.24 4.37
C PHE A 174 4.29 -2.73 4.71
N ARG A 175 3.33 -3.10 5.55
CA ARG A 175 3.20 -4.49 6.04
C ARG A 175 3.03 -5.52 4.91
N TRP A 176 2.41 -5.14 3.81
CA TRP A 176 2.01 -6.03 2.74
C TRP A 176 2.78 -5.82 1.43
N THR A 177 3.90 -5.10 1.48
CA THR A 177 4.70 -4.82 0.29
C THR A 177 6.17 -5.15 0.51
N GLU A 178 6.80 -5.77 -0.46
CA GLU A 178 8.24 -6.06 -0.47
C GLU A 178 9.04 -4.93 -1.11
N SER A 179 8.38 -4.02 -1.82
CA SER A 179 9.02 -2.95 -2.56
C SER A 179 8.39 -1.60 -2.28
N LEU A 180 9.23 -0.63 -1.95
CA LEU A 180 8.87 0.77 -1.79
C LEU A 180 9.62 1.61 -2.82
N HIS A 181 8.89 2.29 -3.69
CA HIS A 181 9.46 3.25 -4.63
C HIS A 181 9.08 4.67 -4.22
N ILE A 182 10.05 5.55 -4.22
CA ILE A 182 9.89 6.95 -3.80
C ILE A 182 10.17 7.86 -4.99
N TYR A 183 9.16 8.60 -5.41
CA TYR A 183 9.19 9.58 -6.47
C TYR A 183 9.00 10.96 -5.85
N ASP A 184 10.10 11.64 -5.56
CA ASP A 184 10.02 13.01 -5.02
C ASP A 184 10.96 13.94 -5.78
N ARG A 185 10.36 14.80 -6.59
CA ARG A 185 11.07 15.84 -7.34
C ARG A 185 12.00 16.69 -6.47
N ASN A 186 11.56 16.99 -5.27
CA ASN A 186 12.25 17.93 -4.39
C ASN A 186 13.41 17.28 -3.63
N LEU A 187 13.49 15.95 -3.63
CA LEU A 187 14.51 15.19 -2.91
C LEU A 187 15.91 15.71 -3.22
N VAL A 188 16.26 15.82 -4.49
CA VAL A 188 17.58 16.28 -4.92
C VAL A 188 17.75 17.80 -4.72
N THR A 189 16.70 18.58 -4.96
CA THR A 189 16.79 20.04 -4.93
C THR A 189 16.97 20.59 -3.51
N TYR A 190 16.26 20.01 -2.54
CA TYR A 190 16.21 20.53 -1.17
C TYR A 190 17.05 19.73 -0.17
N TRP A 191 17.82 18.74 -0.62
CA TRP A 191 18.53 17.78 0.24
C TRP A 191 19.40 18.44 1.31
N ASN A 192 20.33 19.30 0.93
CA ASN A 192 21.27 19.99 1.82
C ASN A 192 20.96 21.48 2.01
N GLN A 193 19.74 21.92 1.77
CA GLN A 193 19.38 23.30 2.09
C GLN A 193 19.39 23.55 3.59
N GLN A 194 19.73 24.76 4.00
CA GLN A 194 19.70 25.13 5.42
C GLN A 194 18.31 24.87 6.03
N GLY A 195 18.29 24.10 7.10
CA GLY A 195 17.03 23.67 7.73
C GLY A 195 16.28 22.56 7.00
N SER A 196 16.88 21.94 5.99
CA SER A 196 16.29 20.81 5.27
C SER A 196 16.01 19.64 6.20
N ARG A 197 14.84 19.06 6.05
CA ARG A 197 14.39 17.88 6.78
C ARG A 197 14.40 16.62 5.94
N TYR A 198 14.74 16.76 4.65
CA TYR A 198 14.71 15.68 3.66
C TYR A 198 15.54 14.46 4.07
N PRO A 199 16.82 14.62 4.50
CA PRO A 199 17.63 13.48 4.93
C PRO A 199 17.01 12.71 6.10
N ASN A 200 16.53 13.44 7.11
CA ASN A 200 15.95 12.83 8.30
C ASN A 200 14.58 12.19 8.05
N ASN A 201 13.78 12.77 7.15
CA ASN A 201 12.49 12.21 6.77
C ASN A 201 12.67 10.95 5.91
N LEU A 202 13.60 10.96 4.95
CA LEU A 202 13.88 9.80 4.13
C LEU A 202 14.41 8.63 4.98
N GLU A 203 15.37 8.90 5.87
CA GLU A 203 15.89 7.90 6.78
C GLU A 203 14.81 7.29 7.68
N TRP A 204 13.92 8.14 8.21
CA TRP A 204 12.79 7.68 9.01
C TRP A 204 11.85 6.78 8.20
N ILE A 205 11.51 7.13 6.96
CA ILE A 205 10.67 6.32 6.09
C ILE A 205 11.32 4.96 5.82
N ILE A 206 12.62 4.95 5.47
CA ILE A 206 13.38 3.72 5.19
C ILE A 206 13.46 2.83 6.45
N ARG A 207 13.75 3.41 7.61
CA ARG A 207 13.79 2.67 8.88
C ARG A 207 12.41 2.09 9.22
N THR A 208 11.36 2.88 9.08
CA THR A 208 9.99 2.39 9.31
C THR A 208 9.63 1.27 8.34
N PHE A 209 10.03 1.37 7.06
CA PHE A 209 9.82 0.30 6.10
C PHE A 209 10.56 -0.98 6.53
N LYS A 210 11.80 -0.86 7.03
CA LYS A 210 12.57 -1.99 7.58
C LYS A 210 11.86 -2.69 8.74
N ASP A 211 11.18 -1.92 9.61
CA ASP A 211 10.48 -2.48 10.77
C ASP A 211 9.33 -3.42 10.35
N TYR A 212 8.78 -3.23 9.14
CA TYR A 212 7.73 -4.08 8.58
C TYR A 212 8.24 -5.08 7.54
N GLN A 213 9.37 -4.78 6.86
CA GLN A 213 9.91 -5.60 5.77
C GLN A 213 11.42 -5.83 5.93
N ALA A 214 11.76 -6.93 6.61
CA ALA A 214 13.15 -7.23 6.96
C ALA A 214 14.10 -7.38 5.75
N GLN A 215 13.59 -7.82 4.60
CA GLN A 215 14.32 -8.05 3.35
C GLN A 215 13.76 -7.22 2.19
N GLY A 216 13.11 -6.10 2.51
CA GLY A 216 12.45 -5.27 1.53
C GLY A 216 13.41 -4.54 0.59
N HIS A 217 12.88 -4.14 -0.56
CA HIS A 217 13.57 -3.35 -1.57
C HIS A 217 13.08 -1.89 -1.55
N VAL A 218 14.00 -0.93 -1.54
CA VAL A 218 13.69 0.50 -1.63
C VAL A 218 14.33 1.08 -2.88
N MET A 219 13.53 1.73 -3.73
CA MET A 219 13.99 2.39 -4.94
C MET A 219 13.72 3.90 -4.86
N LEU A 220 14.78 4.69 -4.97
CA LEU A 220 14.67 6.15 -5.11
C LEU A 220 14.70 6.54 -6.58
N HIS A 221 13.70 7.29 -7.02
CA HIS A 221 13.65 7.84 -8.37
C HIS A 221 14.14 9.30 -8.35
N LEU A 222 15.31 9.53 -8.92
CA LEU A 222 15.99 10.81 -8.94
C LEU A 222 15.88 11.45 -10.31
N TYR A 223 16.12 12.75 -10.39
CA TYR A 223 16.22 13.44 -11.67
C TYR A 223 17.35 12.91 -12.53
N ARG A 224 17.08 12.83 -13.82
CA ARG A 224 18.14 12.63 -14.83
C ARG A 224 19.03 13.88 -14.88
N GLU A 225 20.34 13.68 -14.76
CA GLU A 225 21.31 14.77 -14.83
C GLU A 225 21.19 15.60 -16.12
N LYS A 226 20.83 14.95 -17.25
CA LYS A 226 20.62 15.62 -18.55
C LYS A 226 19.38 16.52 -18.62
N THR A 227 18.48 16.45 -17.64
CA THR A 227 17.23 17.26 -17.63
C THR A 227 17.39 18.59 -16.91
N PHE A 228 18.51 18.81 -16.23
CA PHE A 228 18.77 20.12 -15.67
C PHE A 228 19.04 21.14 -16.78
N PRO A 229 18.41 22.30 -16.72
CA PRO A 229 18.73 23.36 -17.67
C PRO A 229 20.24 23.61 -17.64
N LYS A 230 20.89 23.55 -18.80
CA LYS A 230 22.32 23.83 -18.92
C LYS A 230 22.61 25.14 -18.22
N CYS A 231 23.42 25.09 -17.17
CA CYS A 231 23.85 26.29 -16.51
C CYS A 231 24.55 27.18 -17.54
N LYS A 232 24.04 28.39 -17.72
CA LYS A 232 24.69 29.42 -18.57
C LYS A 232 25.97 29.99 -17.92
N HIS A 233 26.33 29.46 -16.77
CA HIS A 233 27.48 29.96 -15.99
C HIS A 233 28.69 29.08 -16.23
N ASN A 234 29.86 29.69 -16.28
CA ASN A 234 31.15 29.00 -16.39
C ASN A 234 31.25 27.93 -15.31
N GLU A 235 31.60 26.71 -15.71
CA GLU A 235 31.86 25.59 -14.81
C GLU A 235 32.87 26.03 -13.75
N GLY A 236 32.43 26.16 -12.50
CA GLY A 236 33.32 26.49 -11.37
C GLY A 236 32.72 27.39 -10.29
N GLN A 237 31.58 28.04 -10.51
CA GLN A 237 30.96 28.77 -9.39
C GLN A 237 30.27 27.83 -8.41
N ALA A 238 30.87 27.70 -7.21
CA ALA A 238 30.33 26.88 -6.10
C ALA A 238 28.89 27.23 -5.68
N SER A 239 28.39 28.41 -6.07
CA SER A 239 27.02 28.85 -5.81
C SER A 239 26.00 28.41 -6.87
N CYS A 240 26.43 27.76 -7.97
CA CYS A 240 25.53 27.32 -9.01
C CYS A 240 24.62 26.18 -8.53
N GLN A 241 23.33 26.28 -8.85
CA GLN A 241 22.35 25.25 -8.47
C GLN A 241 22.69 23.88 -9.02
N CYS A 242 23.32 23.78 -10.19
CA CYS A 242 23.74 22.51 -10.77
C CYS A 242 24.88 21.84 -9.97
N VAL A 243 25.81 22.62 -9.40
CA VAL A 243 26.86 22.09 -8.52
C VAL A 243 26.23 21.55 -7.24
N LYS A 244 25.35 22.33 -6.60
CA LYS A 244 24.62 21.90 -5.40
C LYS A 244 23.83 20.62 -5.63
N VAL A 245 23.18 20.50 -6.78
CA VAL A 245 22.42 19.28 -7.14
C VAL A 245 23.33 18.06 -7.28
N ARG A 246 24.50 18.20 -7.93
CA ARG A 246 25.47 17.11 -8.04
C ARG A 246 26.01 16.67 -6.66
N GLU A 247 26.27 17.62 -5.78
CA GLU A 247 26.69 17.34 -4.41
C GLU A 247 25.61 16.64 -3.62
N ASN A 248 24.36 17.09 -3.76
CA ASN A 248 23.21 16.46 -3.13
C ASN A 248 23.02 15.02 -3.60
N ILE A 249 23.14 14.76 -4.91
CA ILE A 249 23.07 13.41 -5.47
C ILE A 249 24.15 12.52 -4.85
N LYS A 250 25.42 12.97 -4.82
CA LYS A 250 26.52 12.20 -4.21
C LYS A 250 26.27 11.91 -2.73
N ASP A 251 25.70 12.85 -1.99
CA ASP A 251 25.38 12.62 -0.58
C ASP A 251 24.22 11.64 -0.40
N ILE A 252 23.17 11.72 -1.24
CA ILE A 252 22.08 10.74 -1.26
C ILE A 252 22.63 9.33 -1.52
N GLU A 253 23.45 9.15 -2.57
CA GLU A 253 24.06 7.86 -2.90
C GLU A 253 24.90 7.30 -1.75
N ARG A 254 25.72 8.15 -1.14
CA ARG A 254 26.51 7.76 0.02
C ARG A 254 25.65 7.32 1.20
N ARG A 255 24.58 8.05 1.50
CA ARG A 255 23.67 7.69 2.58
C ARG A 255 22.88 6.41 2.26
N CYS A 256 22.44 6.23 1.03
CA CYS A 256 21.79 4.99 0.62
C CYS A 256 22.68 3.76 0.87
N LYS A 257 23.97 3.84 0.49
CA LYS A 257 24.95 2.77 0.79
C LYS A 257 25.12 2.53 2.29
N ASN A 258 25.16 3.60 3.08
CA ASN A 258 25.28 3.48 4.53
C ASN A 258 24.02 2.83 5.14
N TRP A 259 22.84 3.26 4.73
CA TRP A 259 21.55 2.70 5.19
C TRP A 259 21.35 1.25 4.73
N GLN A 260 21.83 0.91 3.53
CA GLN A 260 21.83 -0.46 3.04
C GLN A 260 22.63 -1.38 3.99
N GLY A 261 23.84 -0.96 4.39
CA GLY A 261 24.62 -1.69 5.38
C GLY A 261 24.02 -1.69 6.78
N GLN A 262 23.40 -0.58 7.20
CA GLN A 262 22.84 -0.41 8.54
C GLN A 262 21.53 -1.18 8.74
N TYR A 263 20.64 -1.15 7.73
CA TYR A 263 19.29 -1.71 7.83
C TYR A 263 19.14 -3.08 7.16
N GLY A 264 20.11 -3.51 6.36
CA GLY A 264 20.03 -4.78 5.63
C GLY A 264 18.96 -4.81 4.53
N LEU A 265 18.51 -3.63 4.07
CA LEU A 265 17.58 -3.49 2.97
C LEU A 265 18.33 -3.39 1.65
N ASP A 266 17.74 -3.83 0.55
CA ASP A 266 18.23 -3.50 -0.79
C ASP A 266 17.77 -2.10 -1.18
N ILE A 267 18.67 -1.11 -1.02
CA ILE A 267 18.37 0.30 -1.34
C ILE A 267 19.07 0.68 -2.64
N GLN A 268 18.28 0.98 -3.66
CA GLN A 268 18.77 1.37 -4.98
C GLN A 268 18.25 2.75 -5.39
N TRP A 269 18.85 3.33 -6.43
CA TRP A 269 18.39 4.59 -7.01
C TRP A 269 18.51 4.57 -8.53
N LYS A 270 17.64 5.33 -9.19
CA LYS A 270 17.61 5.50 -10.65
C LYS A 270 17.47 6.95 -11.02
N TYR A 271 18.07 7.32 -12.14
CA TYR A 271 17.96 8.65 -12.72
C TYR A 271 16.92 8.64 -13.85
N ASP A 272 15.67 8.40 -13.52
CA ASP A 272 14.58 8.24 -14.48
C ASP A 272 13.43 9.23 -14.32
N LEU A 273 13.48 10.10 -13.31
CA LEU A 273 12.43 11.07 -13.06
C LEU A 273 12.47 12.21 -14.10
N PRO A 274 11.40 12.42 -14.89
CA PRO A 274 11.36 13.48 -15.87
C PRO A 274 11.32 14.88 -15.21
N TYR A 275 11.92 15.87 -15.83
CA TYR A 275 11.93 17.24 -15.29
C TYR A 275 10.51 17.83 -15.15
N GLN A 276 9.59 17.49 -16.05
CA GLN A 276 8.19 17.93 -16.03
C GLN A 276 7.37 17.27 -14.93
N PHE A 277 7.92 16.26 -14.27
CA PHE A 277 7.22 15.59 -13.19
C PHE A 277 7.19 16.48 -11.94
N HIS A 278 6.00 16.94 -11.59
CA HIS A 278 5.78 17.87 -10.47
C HIS A 278 5.19 17.21 -9.22
N ASP A 279 4.55 16.08 -9.41
CA ASP A 279 3.91 15.34 -8.32
C ASP A 279 4.93 14.52 -7.53
N ARG A 280 4.50 14.00 -6.40
CA ARG A 280 5.29 13.18 -5.49
C ARG A 280 4.48 11.97 -5.12
N TYR A 281 5.12 10.81 -5.22
CA TYR A 281 4.46 9.55 -4.97
C TYR A 281 5.32 8.61 -4.16
N PHE A 282 4.65 7.78 -3.37
CA PHE A 282 5.14 6.50 -2.95
C PHE A 282 4.43 5.44 -3.77
N TRP A 283 5.16 4.48 -4.28
CA TRP A 283 4.57 3.31 -4.89
C TRP A 283 4.90 2.09 -4.05
N THR A 284 3.90 1.25 -3.85
CA THR A 284 3.99 -0.08 -3.26
C THR A 284 3.28 -1.06 -4.18
N GLN A 285 3.42 -2.34 -3.94
CA GLN A 285 2.69 -3.34 -4.73
C GLN A 285 1.16 -3.16 -4.63
N GLN A 286 0.65 -2.51 -3.57
CA GLN A 286 -0.77 -2.24 -3.38
C GLN A 286 -1.26 -0.98 -4.11
N GLY A 287 -0.38 -0.24 -4.78
CA GLY A 287 -0.74 0.92 -5.59
C GLY A 287 0.12 2.15 -5.39
N TRP A 288 -0.38 3.27 -5.91
CA TRP A 288 0.29 4.57 -5.90
C TRP A 288 -0.29 5.46 -4.79
N TRP A 289 0.59 6.06 -4.01
CA TRP A 289 0.23 6.97 -2.93
C TRP A 289 0.74 8.37 -3.26
N ARG A 290 -0.14 9.22 -3.78
CA ARG A 290 0.22 10.60 -4.04
C ARG A 290 0.38 11.34 -2.71
N SER A 291 1.53 11.99 -2.51
CA SER A 291 1.82 12.81 -1.36
C SER A 291 1.88 14.27 -1.74
N HIS A 292 1.10 15.10 -1.06
CA HIS A 292 1.17 16.56 -1.27
C HIS A 292 2.56 17.12 -0.94
N ARG A 293 3.19 16.58 0.10
CA ARG A 293 4.51 17.02 0.59
C ARG A 293 5.69 16.15 0.13
N GLY A 294 5.46 15.04 -0.54
CA GLY A 294 6.50 14.06 -0.81
C GLY A 294 7.03 13.45 0.47
N ILE A 295 8.34 13.43 0.63
CA ILE A 295 9.00 12.94 1.86
C ILE A 295 9.10 14.00 2.96
N ASP A 296 8.78 15.27 2.71
CA ASP A 296 8.82 16.34 3.72
C ASP A 296 7.61 16.30 4.68
N LEU A 297 7.40 15.16 5.31
CA LEU A 297 6.19 14.84 6.07
C LEU A 297 6.21 15.35 7.51
N SER A 298 7.39 15.55 8.08
CA SER A 298 7.52 15.86 9.51
C SER A 298 8.61 16.89 9.79
N LYS A 299 8.48 17.55 10.95
CA LYS A 299 9.45 18.52 11.47
C LYS A 299 9.81 18.25 12.92
N PHE A 300 11.00 18.66 13.31
CA PHE A 300 11.40 18.60 14.71
C PHE A 300 10.78 19.75 15.52
N ASN A 301 9.98 19.40 16.51
CA ASN A 301 9.39 20.37 17.42
C ASN A 301 10.35 20.59 18.61
N ARG A 302 11.01 21.75 18.62
CA ARG A 302 12.00 22.09 19.67
C ARG A 302 11.37 22.17 21.07
N ARG A 303 10.06 22.51 21.15
CA ARG A 303 9.38 22.64 22.45
C ARG A 303 9.11 21.28 23.09
N THR A 304 8.70 20.30 22.30
CA THR A 304 8.40 18.93 22.79
C THR A 304 9.56 17.97 22.63
N GLN A 305 10.68 18.41 22.00
CA GLN A 305 11.86 17.58 21.68
C GLN A 305 11.51 16.33 20.84
N ASN A 306 10.43 16.39 20.06
CA ASN A 306 9.95 15.28 19.24
C ASN A 306 9.77 15.65 17.78
N TRP A 307 9.85 14.65 16.91
CA TRP A 307 9.42 14.78 15.53
C TRP A 307 7.89 14.68 15.44
N VAL A 308 7.28 15.68 14.84
CA VAL A 308 5.83 15.78 14.65
C VAL A 308 5.49 15.89 13.18
N MET A 309 4.35 15.34 12.79
CA MET A 309 3.84 15.43 11.42
C MET A 309 3.46 16.87 11.07
N GLU A 310 3.60 17.24 9.83
CA GLU A 310 3.08 18.52 9.34
C GLU A 310 1.55 18.45 9.23
N ASN A 311 0.89 19.57 9.45
CA ASN A 311 -0.57 19.64 9.55
C ASN A 311 -1.31 19.36 8.23
N ASP A 312 -0.61 19.48 7.09
CA ASP A 312 -1.14 19.34 5.75
C ASP A 312 -0.62 18.08 5.04
N VAL A 313 -0.15 17.09 5.80
CA VAL A 313 0.22 15.79 5.23
C VAL A 313 -1.02 15.10 4.72
N GLU A 314 -1.03 14.77 3.44
CA GLU A 314 -2.08 14.02 2.78
C GLU A 314 -1.46 12.93 1.92
N LEU A 315 -1.93 11.70 2.07
CA LEU A 315 -1.66 10.60 1.18
C LEU A 315 -2.96 10.19 0.48
N VAL A 316 -2.94 10.17 -0.85
CA VAL A 316 -4.10 9.80 -1.67
C VAL A 316 -3.74 8.55 -2.45
N TRP A 317 -4.45 7.47 -2.18
CA TRP A 317 -4.27 6.22 -2.92
C TRP A 317 -4.85 6.31 -4.33
N GLN A 318 -4.17 5.68 -5.27
CA GLN A 318 -4.55 5.58 -6.67
C GLN A 318 -4.18 4.18 -7.20
N ASP A 319 -5.07 3.57 -7.93
CA ASP A 319 -4.84 2.28 -8.60
C ASP A 319 -4.12 2.42 -9.96
N TYR A 320 -3.92 3.64 -10.42
CA TYR A 320 -3.30 3.92 -11.70
C TYR A 320 -1.94 4.61 -11.55
N ARG A 321 -1.05 4.28 -12.46
CA ARG A 321 0.26 4.90 -12.56
C ARG A 321 0.17 6.33 -13.08
N PRO A 322 0.89 7.29 -12.47
CA PRO A 322 1.00 8.64 -13.00
C PRO A 322 1.54 8.66 -14.44
N PRO A 323 0.93 9.41 -15.36
CA PRO A 323 1.22 9.31 -16.80
C PRO A 323 2.68 9.55 -17.21
N LEU A 324 3.42 10.35 -16.44
CA LEU A 324 4.81 10.70 -16.75
C LEU A 324 5.84 9.71 -16.16
N LEU A 325 5.40 8.76 -15.37
CA LEU A 325 6.31 7.80 -14.74
C LEU A 325 6.47 6.54 -15.57
N LEU A 326 7.68 6.01 -15.61
CA LEU A 326 7.94 4.65 -16.10
C LEU A 326 7.43 3.63 -15.08
N PRO A 327 7.03 2.43 -15.51
CA PRO A 327 6.64 1.38 -14.58
C PRO A 327 7.77 1.08 -13.60
N PRO A 328 7.48 0.79 -12.34
CA PRO A 328 8.47 0.35 -11.38
C PRO A 328 9.19 -0.90 -11.91
N TYR A 329 10.47 -0.99 -11.62
CA TYR A 329 11.26 -2.14 -12.03
C TYR A 329 10.76 -3.39 -11.29
N GLY A 330 10.50 -4.47 -12.03
CA GLY A 330 9.91 -5.69 -11.47
C GLY A 330 8.38 -5.78 -11.65
N SER A 331 7.69 -4.69 -12.02
CA SER A 331 6.29 -4.72 -12.42
C SER A 331 6.09 -5.20 -13.87
N SER A 332 7.07 -5.92 -14.43
CA SER A 332 6.88 -6.60 -15.72
C SER A 332 5.71 -7.58 -15.57
N LEU A 333 4.80 -7.52 -16.50
CA LEU A 333 3.56 -8.28 -16.65
C LEU A 333 3.69 -9.82 -16.59
N SER A 334 4.85 -10.34 -16.28
CA SER A 334 5.09 -11.76 -16.20
C SER A 334 5.34 -12.17 -14.76
N GLN A 335 4.39 -12.91 -14.27
CA GLN A 335 4.45 -13.73 -13.07
C GLN A 335 4.12 -13.02 -11.75
N THR A 336 2.90 -13.27 -11.31
CA THR A 336 2.50 -13.43 -9.92
C THR A 336 3.68 -13.35 -8.94
N SER A 337 4.03 -12.16 -8.50
CA SER A 337 4.81 -12.01 -7.29
C SER A 337 3.93 -12.52 -6.15
N LYS A 338 4.08 -13.78 -5.81
CA LYS A 338 3.47 -14.36 -4.63
C LYS A 338 4.17 -13.72 -3.46
N ILE A 339 3.54 -12.74 -2.84
CA ILE A 339 3.99 -12.25 -1.53
C ILE A 339 3.83 -13.43 -0.59
N ARG A 340 4.92 -14.12 -0.30
CA ARG A 340 4.98 -15.10 0.78
C ARG A 340 5.43 -14.34 2.01
N ILE A 341 4.52 -14.10 2.92
CA ILE A 341 4.84 -13.57 4.23
C ILE A 341 5.15 -14.79 5.10
N PRO A 342 6.36 -14.98 5.59
CA PRO A 342 6.62 -15.98 6.61
C PRO A 342 5.84 -15.57 7.86
N LEU A 343 5.10 -16.49 8.40
CA LEU A 343 4.49 -16.39 9.72
C LEU A 343 5.57 -16.40 10.81
#